data_6c54052a1759bcf7c52d147284f9b7c5
#
_entry.id   6c54052a1759bcf7c52d147284f9b7c5
#
_cell.length_a   1.000
_cell.length_b   1.000
_cell.length_c   1.000
_cell.angle_alpha   90.00
_cell.angle_beta   90.00
_cell.angle_gamma   90.00
#
_symmetry.space_group_name_H-M   'P 1'
#
loop_
_entity.id
_entity.type
_entity.pdbx_description
1 polymer ?
#
loop_
_entity_poly.entity_id
_entity_poly.type
_entity_poly.pdbx_seq_one_letter_code
_entity_poly.pdbx_strand_id
1 'polypeptide(L)'
;MIDALSGTMDAFVWRKVWLYKGCSMKKIAIVGGGISGLTVAEQLAEQFEVTLFELNDYLGGHTQTHQLEIEGCSRAIDTGFIVYNDRTYPNFMALLARLGCEGQPTEMSFSLKRPNLEYNGHSLKTLFAQKTNLLRPRFWKMLRDILRFNRIARLVPASDAEPLIDFCRRQNFGDAFIFDYLVPMAAAIWSTGDEGILAFPIGMLSQFFNHHGLLDLKNRPQWYVVQGGSDQYVKVIRNRLQDLRLGCPVLAVTREKSRVLVTTEAGVEAFDEIVFACHSGQALAVLTDASSAECEVLGAMGYSRNEVVLHQDTSVMPVRPKVWASWNYHAPLGASRASLTYYMNRLQGFESNQPVLVTLNDVGSIDESLVLKRLHYEHPVFDAAMLKAQGRHAEISGIDRTHYCGAYWRYGFHEDGVVSGLRVVEALVGNGA
;
A
#
# COMPACT_ATOMS: atom_id res chain seq x y z
N MET A 1 -30.06 38.62 -1.64
CA MET A 1 -31.07 37.70 -1.11
C MET A 1 -30.91 36.37 -1.84
N ILE A 2 -30.03 35.55 -1.39
CA ILE A 2 -30.01 34.09 -1.50
C ILE A 2 -29.05 33.63 -0.40
N ASP A 3 -29.68 33.18 0.70
CA ASP A 3 -29.00 32.65 1.89
C ASP A 3 -28.53 31.21 1.70
N ALA A 4 -27.34 30.97 2.18
CA ALA A 4 -26.89 29.87 3.05
C ALA A 4 -27.63 28.53 2.98
N LEU A 5 -26.90 27.51 2.62
CA LEU A 5 -27.03 26.17 3.20
C LEU A 5 -25.63 25.59 3.43
N SER A 6 -24.99 26.03 4.51
CA SER A 6 -23.94 25.30 5.20
C SER A 6 -24.58 24.26 6.11
N GLY A 7 -24.75 23.02 5.58
CA GLY A 7 -25.17 21.88 6.38
C GLY A 7 -23.96 21.31 7.10
N THR A 8 -23.71 21.75 8.32
CA THR A 8 -22.92 21.04 9.32
C THR A 8 -23.66 19.73 9.65
N MET A 9 -23.12 18.60 9.22
CA MET A 9 -23.57 17.29 9.70
C MET A 9 -23.15 17.15 11.16
N ASP A 10 -24.15 17.24 12.01
CA ASP A 10 -24.06 17.10 13.46
C ASP A 10 -23.46 15.74 13.85
N ALA A 11 -22.42 15.81 14.68
CA ALA A 11 -21.76 14.71 15.38
C ALA A 11 -22.66 14.06 16.49
N PHE A 12 -23.97 13.96 16.29
CA PHE A 12 -24.94 13.63 17.35
C PHE A 12 -25.70 12.34 17.14
N VAL A 13 -25.28 11.39 16.28
CA VAL A 13 -26.05 10.15 16.03
C VAL A 13 -25.52 8.90 16.78
N TRP A 14 -24.43 8.97 17.53
CA TRP A 14 -23.77 7.78 18.12
C TRP A 14 -23.87 7.68 19.66
N ARG A 15 -24.99 8.03 20.25
CA ARG A 15 -25.29 7.68 21.65
C ARG A 15 -26.68 7.09 21.79
N LYS A 16 -26.88 5.84 21.35
CA LYS A 16 -27.86 4.94 21.94
C LYS A 16 -27.14 3.74 22.52
N VAL A 17 -26.73 3.87 23.76
CA VAL A 17 -26.35 2.72 24.60
C VAL A 17 -27.63 1.90 24.80
N TRP A 18 -27.75 0.80 24.08
CA TRP A 18 -28.71 -0.23 24.35
C TRP A 18 -28.17 -1.09 25.51
N LEU A 19 -28.60 -0.77 26.72
CA LEU A 19 -28.52 -1.68 27.84
C LEU A 19 -29.48 -2.86 27.60
N TYR A 20 -29.06 -3.84 26.79
CA TYR A 20 -29.70 -5.15 26.77
C TYR A 20 -29.03 -6.02 27.85
N LYS A 21 -29.64 -6.12 29.00
CA LYS A 21 -29.35 -7.18 29.98
C LYS A 21 -29.74 -8.53 29.37
N GLY A 22 -28.75 -9.38 29.05
CA GLY A 22 -28.95 -10.81 28.79
C GLY A 22 -28.50 -11.38 27.43
N CYS A 23 -27.95 -10.59 26.49
CA CYS A 23 -27.35 -11.15 25.27
C CYS A 23 -25.84 -11.08 25.39
N SER A 24 -25.12 -12.21 25.28
CA SER A 24 -23.68 -12.21 25.18
C SER A 24 -23.30 -11.46 23.90
N MET A 25 -22.25 -10.63 23.96
CA MET A 25 -21.72 -9.98 22.76
C MET A 25 -21.30 -11.07 21.75
N LYS A 26 -21.54 -10.83 20.46
CA LYS A 26 -21.06 -11.74 19.41
C LYS A 26 -19.55 -11.77 19.41
N LYS A 27 -18.98 -12.98 19.22
CA LYS A 27 -17.55 -13.23 19.13
C LYS A 27 -17.08 -13.19 17.69
N ILE A 28 -16.11 -12.37 17.41
CA ILE A 28 -15.55 -12.21 16.06
C ILE A 28 -14.07 -12.56 16.07
N ALA A 29 -13.70 -13.53 15.23
CA ALA A 29 -12.30 -13.84 14.93
C ALA A 29 -11.80 -12.96 13.78
N ILE A 30 -10.65 -12.34 13.95
CA ILE A 30 -9.95 -11.60 12.88
C ILE A 30 -8.61 -12.29 12.65
N VAL A 31 -8.35 -12.70 11.40
CA VAL A 31 -7.10 -13.37 11.01
C VAL A 31 -6.26 -12.43 10.17
N GLY A 32 -5.15 -11.95 10.74
CA GLY A 32 -4.21 -11.01 10.16
C GLY A 32 -4.25 -9.62 10.81
N GLY A 33 -3.09 -9.19 11.32
CA GLY A 33 -2.87 -7.93 12.05
C GLY A 33 -2.31 -6.80 11.17
N GLY A 34 -2.53 -6.83 9.84
CA GLY A 34 -2.25 -5.71 8.94
C GLY A 34 -3.28 -4.59 9.05
N ILE A 35 -3.12 -3.52 8.26
CA ILE A 35 -4.00 -2.32 8.33
C ILE A 35 -5.49 -2.66 8.21
N SER A 36 -5.87 -3.65 7.39
CA SER A 36 -7.28 -4.04 7.22
C SER A 36 -7.83 -4.67 8.48
N GLY A 37 -7.12 -5.65 9.06
CA GLY A 37 -7.53 -6.32 10.30
C GLY A 37 -7.51 -5.37 11.50
N LEU A 38 -6.51 -4.50 11.60
CA LEU A 38 -6.43 -3.47 12.63
C LEU A 38 -7.59 -2.46 12.53
N THR A 39 -8.02 -2.09 11.31
CA THR A 39 -9.18 -1.23 11.09
C THR A 39 -10.46 -1.91 11.58
N VAL A 40 -10.65 -3.18 11.22
CA VAL A 40 -11.83 -3.96 11.67
C VAL A 40 -11.82 -4.10 13.20
N ALA A 41 -10.68 -4.49 13.77
CA ALA A 41 -10.56 -4.70 15.21
C ALA A 41 -10.81 -3.41 16.01
N GLU A 42 -10.25 -2.29 15.60
CA GLU A 42 -10.43 -0.99 16.26
C GLU A 42 -11.89 -0.53 16.23
N GLN A 43 -12.57 -0.74 15.09
CA GLN A 43 -13.95 -0.31 14.92
C GLN A 43 -14.99 -1.20 15.66
N LEU A 44 -14.68 -2.49 15.81
CA LEU A 44 -15.61 -3.44 16.41
C LEU A 44 -15.41 -3.66 17.92
N ALA A 45 -14.24 -3.30 18.46
CA ALA A 45 -13.85 -3.61 19.85
C ALA A 45 -14.81 -3.11 20.94
N GLU A 46 -15.61 -2.07 20.67
CA GLU A 46 -16.60 -1.55 21.63
C GLU A 46 -17.94 -2.28 21.60
N GLN A 47 -18.25 -3.02 20.52
CA GLN A 47 -19.55 -3.61 20.27
C GLN A 47 -19.54 -5.14 20.24
N PHE A 48 -18.37 -5.74 20.06
CA PHE A 48 -18.16 -7.17 19.88
C PHE A 48 -17.02 -7.68 20.74
N GLU A 49 -17.02 -8.96 21.07
CA GLU A 49 -15.85 -9.66 21.61
C GLU A 49 -14.92 -9.99 20.43
N VAL A 50 -13.87 -9.22 20.25
CA VAL A 50 -12.93 -9.36 19.13
C VAL A 50 -11.67 -10.07 19.58
N THR A 51 -11.34 -11.18 18.90
CA THR A 51 -10.05 -11.87 19.01
C THR A 51 -9.26 -11.66 17.70
N LEU A 52 -8.09 -11.06 17.77
CA LEU A 52 -7.20 -10.89 16.62
C LEU A 52 -6.04 -11.88 16.67
N PHE A 53 -5.95 -12.72 15.64
CA PHE A 53 -4.87 -13.68 15.43
C PHE A 53 -3.85 -13.12 14.43
N GLU A 54 -2.57 -13.12 14.80
CA GLU A 54 -1.46 -12.74 13.93
C GLU A 54 -0.39 -13.82 13.96
N LEU A 55 0.05 -14.25 12.78
CA LEU A 55 1.08 -15.27 12.60
C LEU A 55 2.44 -14.83 13.17
N ASN A 56 2.79 -13.56 12.96
CA ASN A 56 4.04 -12.99 13.40
C ASN A 56 3.99 -12.61 14.88
N ASP A 57 5.14 -12.38 15.47
CA ASP A 57 5.31 -11.85 16.84
C ASP A 57 5.11 -10.33 16.93
N TYR A 58 4.75 -9.68 15.81
CA TYR A 58 4.49 -8.24 15.70
C TYR A 58 3.21 -7.95 14.89
N LEU A 59 2.62 -6.77 15.13
CA LEU A 59 1.47 -6.24 14.38
C LEU A 59 1.90 -5.27 13.28
N GLY A 60 0.98 -5.00 12.36
CA GLY A 60 1.11 -3.96 11.34
C GLY A 60 1.26 -4.50 9.92
N GLY A 61 1.64 -5.77 9.74
CA GLY A 61 1.91 -6.34 8.42
C GLY A 61 3.00 -5.55 7.70
N HIS A 62 2.67 -4.83 6.62
CA HIS A 62 3.60 -3.95 5.90
C HIS A 62 3.95 -2.65 6.66
N THR A 63 3.30 -2.34 7.77
CA THR A 63 3.66 -1.22 8.64
C THR A 63 4.77 -1.66 9.56
N GLN A 64 6.01 -1.44 9.15
CA GLN A 64 7.20 -1.79 9.94
C GLN A 64 8.12 -0.58 10.09
N THR A 65 8.39 -0.24 11.35
CA THR A 65 9.28 0.84 11.77
C THR A 65 10.43 0.25 12.57
N HIS A 66 11.66 0.58 12.20
CA HIS A 66 12.87 0.12 12.88
C HIS A 66 13.55 1.30 13.57
N GLN A 67 13.94 1.07 14.83
CA GLN A 67 14.72 2.05 15.58
C GLN A 67 16.20 1.90 15.23
N LEU A 68 16.80 2.97 14.72
CA LEU A 68 18.22 3.04 14.36
C LEU A 68 18.92 4.14 15.16
N GLU A 69 20.11 3.87 15.64
CA GLU A 69 21.00 4.88 16.18
C GLU A 69 21.81 5.52 15.05
N ILE A 70 21.54 6.78 14.76
CA ILE A 70 22.18 7.54 13.69
C ILE A 70 22.81 8.79 14.31
N GLU A 71 24.14 8.87 14.28
CA GLU A 71 24.91 10.00 14.88
C GLU A 71 24.51 10.29 16.34
N GLY A 72 24.28 9.23 17.14
CA GLY A 72 23.89 9.34 18.54
C GLY A 72 22.44 9.74 18.80
N CYS A 73 21.60 9.76 17.74
CA CYS A 73 20.18 10.03 17.84
C CYS A 73 19.39 8.77 17.42
N SER A 74 18.42 8.37 18.23
CA SER A 74 17.49 7.31 17.85
C SER A 74 16.49 7.81 16.80
N ARG A 75 16.36 7.09 15.69
CA ARG A 75 15.49 7.42 14.54
C ARG A 75 14.59 6.24 14.22
N ALA A 76 13.30 6.52 14.09
CA ALA A 76 12.30 5.58 13.64
C ALA A 76 12.26 5.55 12.10
N ILE A 77 12.68 4.45 11.49
CA ILE A 77 12.78 4.32 10.03
C ILE A 77 11.75 3.31 9.53
N ASP A 78 10.87 3.77 8.64
CA ASP A 78 9.86 2.95 8.00
C ASP A 78 10.43 2.20 6.79
N THR A 79 10.10 0.92 6.66
CA THR A 79 10.64 0.08 5.58
C THR A 79 9.57 -0.53 4.68
N GLY A 80 8.30 -0.50 5.07
CA GLY A 80 7.17 -0.97 4.27
C GLY A 80 6.24 0.18 3.89
N PHE A 81 5.19 0.42 4.67
CA PHE A 81 4.35 1.61 4.49
C PHE A 81 5.08 2.86 4.99
N ILE A 82 5.27 3.86 4.10
CA ILE A 82 6.06 5.06 4.40
C ILE A 82 5.22 6.33 4.27
N VAL A 83 4.45 6.49 3.18
CA VAL A 83 3.83 7.77 2.81
C VAL A 83 2.34 7.65 2.52
N TYR A 84 1.60 8.71 2.79
CA TYR A 84 0.20 8.92 2.39
C TYR A 84 0.00 10.38 1.97
N ASN A 85 -1.18 10.73 1.43
CA ASN A 85 -1.46 12.10 1.02
C ASN A 85 -2.88 12.54 1.38
N ASP A 86 -3.12 13.84 1.34
CA ASP A 86 -4.36 14.49 1.74
C ASP A 86 -5.54 14.32 0.76
N ARG A 87 -5.31 13.78 -0.43
CA ARG A 87 -6.33 13.61 -1.47
C ARG A 87 -6.89 12.20 -1.56
N THR A 88 -6.02 11.20 -1.51
CA THR A 88 -6.39 9.82 -1.82
C THR A 88 -6.36 8.88 -0.61
N TYR A 89 -6.11 9.42 0.60
CA TYR A 89 -6.11 8.68 1.87
C TYR A 89 -7.11 9.23 2.91
N PRO A 90 -8.38 9.55 2.54
CA PRO A 90 -9.31 10.20 3.47
C PRO A 90 -9.66 9.33 4.68
N ASN A 91 -9.83 8.01 4.48
CA ASN A 91 -10.21 7.10 5.57
C ASN A 91 -9.02 6.80 6.49
N PHE A 92 -7.82 6.65 5.93
CA PHE A 92 -6.60 6.50 6.72
C PHE A 92 -6.31 7.77 7.55
N MET A 93 -6.48 8.95 6.96
CA MET A 93 -6.37 10.22 7.69
C MET A 93 -7.40 10.33 8.82
N ALA A 94 -8.65 9.92 8.57
CA ALA A 94 -9.67 9.87 9.61
C ALA A 94 -9.32 8.87 10.72
N LEU A 95 -8.74 7.72 10.38
CA LEU A 95 -8.22 6.75 11.35
C LEU A 95 -7.11 7.37 12.20
N LEU A 96 -6.09 7.99 11.59
CA LEU A 96 -5.00 8.65 12.32
C LEU A 96 -5.53 9.73 13.27
N ALA A 97 -6.48 10.56 12.82
CA ALA A 97 -7.09 11.59 13.64
C ALA A 97 -7.80 11.02 14.89
N ARG A 98 -8.57 9.92 14.74
CA ARG A 98 -9.21 9.22 15.88
C ARG A 98 -8.21 8.61 16.85
N LEU A 99 -7.07 8.19 16.34
CA LEU A 99 -6.00 7.60 17.15
C LEU A 99 -5.07 8.64 17.79
N GLY A 100 -5.21 9.93 17.41
CA GLY A 100 -4.33 11.01 17.88
C GLY A 100 -2.92 10.93 17.28
N CYS A 101 -2.78 10.33 16.09
CA CYS A 101 -1.52 10.24 15.36
C CYS A 101 -1.41 11.40 14.37
N GLU A 102 -0.29 12.09 14.38
CA GLU A 102 -0.04 13.24 13.52
C GLU A 102 0.72 12.85 12.24
N GLY A 103 0.47 13.61 11.18
CA GLY A 103 1.22 13.52 9.92
C GLY A 103 2.26 14.62 9.81
N GLN A 104 3.48 14.26 9.41
CA GLN A 104 4.54 15.20 9.06
C GLN A 104 4.58 15.39 7.55
N PRO A 105 4.48 16.64 7.03
CA PRO A 105 4.58 16.90 5.59
C PRO A 105 5.92 16.42 5.01
N THR A 106 5.86 15.82 3.82
CA THR A 106 7.03 15.35 3.09
C THR A 106 6.93 15.65 1.61
N GLU A 107 8.01 15.41 0.87
CA GLU A 107 8.02 15.53 -0.59
C GLU A 107 8.11 14.15 -1.25
N MET A 108 7.37 14.00 -2.35
CA MET A 108 7.41 12.82 -3.21
C MET A 108 8.05 13.18 -4.54
N SER A 109 9.38 13.28 -4.54
CA SER A 109 10.15 13.46 -5.77
C SER A 109 10.61 12.10 -6.31
N PHE A 110 10.76 12.03 -7.63
CA PHE A 110 11.20 10.85 -8.35
C PHE A 110 12.42 11.15 -9.19
N SER A 111 13.42 10.27 -9.15
CA SER A 111 14.59 10.31 -10.02
C SER A 111 14.81 9.01 -10.77
N LEU A 112 15.42 9.12 -11.94
CA LEU A 112 15.91 8.02 -12.75
C LEU A 112 17.45 8.04 -12.80
N LYS A 113 18.06 6.87 -12.57
CA LYS A 113 19.48 6.58 -12.85
C LYS A 113 19.58 5.45 -13.87
N ARG A 114 20.12 5.77 -15.04
CA ARG A 114 20.53 4.80 -16.06
C ARG A 114 21.96 5.13 -16.53
N PRO A 115 22.66 4.24 -17.21
CA PRO A 115 23.91 4.59 -17.87
C PRO A 115 23.72 5.82 -18.75
N ASN A 116 24.52 6.85 -18.49
CA ASN A 116 24.53 8.13 -19.21
C ASN A 116 23.24 8.98 -19.09
N LEU A 117 22.24 8.60 -18.29
CA LEU A 117 21.02 9.39 -18.08
C LEU A 117 20.63 9.44 -16.61
N GLU A 118 20.68 10.65 -16.06
CA GLU A 118 20.14 10.94 -14.73
C GLU A 118 19.28 12.20 -14.77
N TYR A 119 18.14 12.16 -14.09
CA TYR A 119 17.33 13.34 -13.86
C TYR A 119 16.41 13.13 -12.65
N ASN A 120 15.93 14.24 -12.07
CA ASN A 120 14.89 14.27 -11.06
C ASN A 120 13.81 15.23 -11.53
N GLY A 121 12.56 14.77 -11.57
CA GLY A 121 11.41 15.50 -12.12
C GLY A 121 10.85 16.61 -11.22
N HIS A 122 11.44 16.88 -10.05
CA HIS A 122 10.89 17.81 -9.07
C HIS A 122 10.94 19.29 -9.54
N SER A 123 12.02 19.70 -10.16
CA SER A 123 12.22 21.08 -10.63
C SER A 123 13.08 21.14 -11.89
N LEU A 124 13.06 22.29 -12.59
CA LEU A 124 13.94 22.50 -13.75
C LEU A 124 15.42 22.36 -13.38
N LYS A 125 15.83 22.79 -12.16
CA LYS A 125 17.21 22.67 -11.67
C LYS A 125 17.63 21.21 -11.53
N THR A 126 16.76 20.36 -11.00
CA THR A 126 17.02 18.94 -10.79
C THR A 126 16.85 18.13 -12.07
N LEU A 127 15.92 18.51 -12.95
CA LEU A 127 15.67 17.90 -14.25
C LEU A 127 16.90 18.04 -15.18
N PHE A 128 17.57 19.19 -15.14
CA PHE A 128 18.78 19.50 -15.92
C PHE A 128 20.06 19.50 -15.08
N ALA A 129 20.08 18.82 -13.92
CA ALA A 129 21.29 18.66 -13.12
C ALA A 129 22.40 17.94 -13.91
N GLN A 130 22.03 16.99 -14.76
CA GLN A 130 22.89 16.49 -15.82
C GLN A 130 22.81 17.43 -17.03
N LYS A 131 23.74 18.39 -17.12
CA LYS A 131 23.71 19.46 -18.14
C LYS A 131 23.61 18.96 -19.58
N THR A 132 24.18 17.77 -19.87
CA THR A 132 24.12 17.16 -21.20
C THR A 132 22.68 16.85 -21.66
N ASN A 133 21.71 16.74 -20.73
CA ASN A 133 20.29 16.53 -21.08
C ASN A 133 19.70 17.71 -21.85
N LEU A 134 20.21 18.94 -21.67
CA LEU A 134 19.82 20.12 -22.44
C LEU A 134 20.09 19.97 -23.95
N LEU A 135 21.15 19.23 -24.31
CA LEU A 135 21.61 19.04 -25.68
C LEU A 135 21.04 17.76 -26.32
N ARG A 136 20.21 17.00 -25.65
CA ARG A 136 19.68 15.72 -26.14
C ARG A 136 18.28 15.85 -26.70
N PRO A 137 18.07 15.76 -28.03
CA PRO A 137 16.74 15.82 -28.65
C PRO A 137 15.80 14.72 -28.10
N ARG A 138 16.35 13.52 -27.82
CA ARG A 138 15.61 12.40 -27.21
C ARG A 138 15.00 12.79 -25.85
N PHE A 139 15.71 13.54 -25.02
CA PHE A 139 15.24 13.99 -23.71
C PHE A 139 14.08 15.00 -23.85
N TRP A 140 14.20 15.97 -24.75
CA TRP A 140 13.13 16.93 -25.04
C TRP A 140 11.89 16.26 -25.63
N LYS A 141 12.08 15.23 -26.48
CA LYS A 141 10.95 14.42 -26.99
C LYS A 141 10.24 13.71 -25.83
N MET A 142 10.98 13.12 -24.88
CA MET A 142 10.42 12.50 -23.68
C MET A 142 9.58 13.50 -22.87
N LEU A 143 10.08 14.70 -22.59
CA LEU A 143 9.35 15.73 -21.86
C LEU A 143 8.05 16.13 -22.58
N ARG A 144 8.08 16.27 -23.90
CA ARG A 144 6.88 16.56 -24.71
C ARG A 144 5.88 15.40 -24.63
N ASP A 145 6.35 14.17 -24.69
CA ASP A 145 5.53 12.98 -24.63
C ASP A 145 4.89 12.81 -23.21
N ILE A 146 5.57 13.20 -22.12
CA ILE A 146 4.98 13.30 -20.78
C ILE A 146 3.77 14.22 -20.77
N LEU A 147 3.93 15.44 -21.29
CA LEU A 147 2.83 16.43 -21.33
C LEU A 147 1.65 15.93 -22.17
N ARG A 148 1.94 15.24 -23.27
CA ARG A 148 0.93 14.65 -24.14
C ARG A 148 0.22 13.50 -23.47
N PHE A 149 0.96 12.59 -22.80
CA PHE A 149 0.40 11.49 -22.04
C PHE A 149 -0.51 11.99 -20.92
N ASN A 150 -0.08 12.95 -20.13
CA ASN A 150 -0.87 13.52 -19.04
C ASN A 150 -2.24 14.05 -19.51
N ARG A 151 -2.34 14.51 -20.76
CA ARG A 151 -3.60 14.95 -21.35
C ARG A 151 -4.46 13.78 -21.84
N ILE A 152 -3.85 12.82 -22.53
CA ILE A 152 -4.56 11.69 -23.15
C ILE A 152 -5.05 10.71 -22.06
N ALA A 153 -4.19 10.38 -21.07
CA ALA A 153 -4.50 9.44 -20.01
C ALA A 153 -5.75 9.82 -19.19
N ARG A 154 -6.05 11.11 -19.04
CA ARG A 154 -7.28 11.57 -18.36
C ARG A 154 -8.58 11.17 -19.08
N LEU A 155 -8.49 10.86 -20.37
CA LEU A 155 -9.63 10.50 -21.21
C LEU A 155 -9.79 8.99 -21.38
N VAL A 156 -8.85 8.20 -20.85
CA VAL A 156 -8.89 6.73 -20.92
C VAL A 156 -9.93 6.20 -19.93
N PRO A 157 -10.90 5.40 -20.37
CA PRO A 157 -11.87 4.77 -19.49
C PRO A 157 -11.19 3.82 -18.49
N ALA A 158 -11.69 3.74 -17.25
CA ALA A 158 -11.18 2.82 -16.24
C ALA A 158 -11.27 1.35 -16.65
N SER A 159 -12.26 1.03 -17.49
CA SER A 159 -12.49 -0.32 -18.03
C SER A 159 -11.61 -0.70 -19.21
N ASP A 160 -10.74 0.19 -19.68
CA ASP A 160 -9.84 -0.09 -20.81
C ASP A 160 -8.75 -1.07 -20.39
N ALA A 161 -8.86 -2.30 -20.89
CA ALA A 161 -7.96 -3.40 -20.60
C ALA A 161 -6.78 -3.52 -21.59
N GLU A 162 -6.61 -2.55 -22.52
CA GLU A 162 -5.48 -2.54 -23.47
C GLU A 162 -4.16 -2.54 -22.69
N PRO A 163 -3.18 -3.41 -23.04
CA PRO A 163 -1.84 -3.38 -22.44
C PRO A 163 -1.18 -2.02 -22.64
N LEU A 164 -0.45 -1.55 -21.62
CA LEU A 164 0.23 -0.25 -21.64
C LEU A 164 1.14 -0.09 -22.85
N ILE A 165 1.88 -1.14 -23.22
CA ILE A 165 2.79 -1.08 -24.38
C ILE A 165 2.04 -0.88 -25.69
N ASP A 166 0.90 -1.56 -25.89
CA ASP A 166 0.10 -1.46 -27.11
C ASP A 166 -0.55 -0.08 -27.23
N PHE A 167 -1.09 0.44 -26.11
CA PHE A 167 -1.56 1.82 -26.03
C PHE A 167 -0.45 2.82 -26.39
N CYS A 168 0.74 2.68 -25.84
CA CYS A 168 1.85 3.58 -26.11
C CYS A 168 2.26 3.53 -27.60
N ARG A 169 2.31 2.35 -28.20
CA ARG A 169 2.63 2.16 -29.62
C ARG A 169 1.55 2.75 -30.51
N ARG A 170 0.28 2.45 -30.25
CA ARG A 170 -0.89 3.00 -30.98
C ARG A 170 -0.93 4.51 -30.93
N GLN A 171 -0.53 5.10 -29.80
CA GLN A 171 -0.44 6.55 -29.63
C GLN A 171 0.88 7.14 -30.15
N ASN A 172 1.81 6.36 -30.73
CA ASN A 172 3.11 6.81 -31.20
C ASN A 172 3.97 7.54 -30.14
N PHE A 173 3.99 7.04 -28.90
CA PHE A 173 4.91 7.51 -27.89
C PHE A 173 6.33 7.00 -28.19
N GLY A 174 7.34 7.83 -27.89
CA GLY A 174 8.73 7.45 -28.11
C GLY A 174 9.27 6.54 -27.01
N ASP A 175 10.26 5.70 -27.35
CA ASP A 175 10.91 4.77 -26.40
C ASP A 175 11.48 5.48 -25.16
N ALA A 176 12.01 6.70 -25.31
CA ALA A 176 12.48 7.47 -24.17
C ALA A 176 11.36 7.78 -23.17
N PHE A 177 10.15 8.07 -23.63
CA PHE A 177 9.01 8.27 -22.74
C PHE A 177 8.59 6.96 -22.08
N ILE A 178 8.53 5.89 -22.84
CA ILE A 178 8.08 4.58 -22.32
C ILE A 178 9.08 4.05 -21.29
N PHE A 179 10.34 3.91 -21.68
CA PHE A 179 11.35 3.20 -20.89
C PHE A 179 12.15 4.07 -19.93
N ASP A 180 12.28 5.38 -20.20
CA ASP A 180 13.04 6.28 -19.30
C ASP A 180 12.12 7.13 -18.38
N TYR A 181 10.77 6.99 -18.47
CA TYR A 181 9.84 7.70 -17.60
C TYR A 181 8.65 6.84 -17.16
N LEU A 182 7.80 6.35 -18.08
CA LEU A 182 6.50 5.76 -17.75
C LEU A 182 6.64 4.42 -17.03
N VAL A 183 7.39 3.50 -17.61
CA VAL A 183 7.65 2.17 -17.00
C VAL A 183 8.39 2.32 -15.67
N PRO A 184 9.48 3.10 -15.54
CA PRO A 184 10.13 3.34 -14.26
C PRO A 184 9.20 3.91 -13.18
N MET A 185 8.35 4.87 -13.54
CA MET A 185 7.40 5.47 -12.61
C MET A 185 6.35 4.44 -12.13
N ALA A 186 5.77 3.68 -13.06
CA ALA A 186 4.77 2.66 -12.74
C ALA A 186 5.40 1.49 -11.97
N ALA A 187 6.58 1.02 -12.36
CA ALA A 187 7.31 -0.03 -11.65
C ALA A 187 7.65 0.36 -10.20
N ALA A 188 8.00 1.64 -9.97
CA ALA A 188 8.24 2.17 -8.64
C ALA A 188 6.98 2.15 -7.76
N ILE A 189 5.81 2.37 -8.35
CA ILE A 189 4.52 2.41 -7.62
C ILE A 189 4.05 1.02 -7.21
N TRP A 190 4.11 0.04 -8.13
CA TRP A 190 3.58 -1.32 -7.88
C TRP A 190 4.65 -2.36 -7.53
N SER A 191 5.93 -1.95 -7.41
CA SER A 191 7.05 -2.87 -7.12
C SER A 191 7.11 -4.07 -8.07
N THR A 192 6.70 -3.86 -9.32
CA THR A 192 6.60 -4.87 -10.38
C THR A 192 7.70 -4.66 -11.41
N GLY A 193 8.23 -5.74 -11.99
CA GLY A 193 9.22 -5.66 -13.07
C GLY A 193 8.68 -5.01 -14.34
N ASP A 194 9.59 -4.53 -15.19
CA ASP A 194 9.28 -3.78 -16.42
C ASP A 194 8.28 -4.53 -17.32
N GLU A 195 8.43 -5.85 -17.48
CA GLU A 195 7.53 -6.68 -18.30
C GLU A 195 6.09 -6.69 -17.77
N GLY A 196 5.93 -6.81 -16.44
CA GLY A 196 4.61 -6.74 -15.82
C GLY A 196 3.94 -5.39 -16.03
N ILE A 197 4.71 -4.29 -15.96
CA ILE A 197 4.19 -2.96 -16.23
C ILE A 197 3.82 -2.77 -17.71
N LEU A 198 4.57 -3.32 -18.64
CA LEU A 198 4.24 -3.23 -20.07
C LEU A 198 2.91 -3.93 -20.42
N ALA A 199 2.59 -5.01 -19.71
CA ALA A 199 1.31 -5.74 -19.83
C ALA A 199 0.17 -5.12 -19.00
N PHE A 200 0.44 -4.11 -18.17
CA PHE A 200 -0.53 -3.53 -17.23
C PHE A 200 -1.68 -2.83 -17.99
N PRO A 201 -2.95 -2.99 -17.57
CA PRO A 201 -4.09 -2.33 -18.21
C PRO A 201 -3.99 -0.81 -18.13
N ILE A 202 -4.07 -0.13 -19.28
CA ILE A 202 -3.95 1.34 -19.37
C ILE A 202 -5.05 2.06 -18.60
N GLY A 203 -6.27 1.50 -18.55
CA GLY A 203 -7.38 2.09 -17.80
C GLY A 203 -7.09 2.19 -16.31
N MET A 204 -6.57 1.11 -15.71
CA MET A 204 -6.20 1.10 -14.30
C MET A 204 -5.04 2.06 -14.00
N LEU A 205 -3.99 2.05 -14.82
CA LEU A 205 -2.86 2.96 -14.67
C LEU A 205 -3.29 4.42 -14.78
N SER A 206 -4.08 4.75 -15.79
CA SER A 206 -4.55 6.11 -16.03
C SER A 206 -5.43 6.62 -14.89
N GLN A 207 -6.33 5.79 -14.39
CA GLN A 207 -7.19 6.14 -13.25
C GLN A 207 -6.36 6.37 -11.99
N PHE A 208 -5.42 5.48 -11.70
CA PHE A 208 -4.51 5.64 -10.57
C PHE A 208 -3.70 6.94 -10.66
N PHE A 209 -3.05 7.19 -11.81
CA PHE A 209 -2.25 8.39 -12.02
C PHE A 209 -3.09 9.67 -11.87
N ASN A 210 -4.33 9.65 -12.36
CA ASN A 210 -5.24 10.79 -12.22
C ASN A 210 -5.64 11.03 -10.75
N HIS A 211 -6.04 9.99 -10.03
CA HIS A 211 -6.41 10.08 -8.61
C HIS A 211 -5.26 10.61 -7.75
N HIS A 212 -4.05 10.10 -7.96
CA HIS A 212 -2.87 10.48 -7.16
C HIS A 212 -2.20 11.79 -7.64
N GLY A 213 -2.81 12.50 -8.60
CA GLY A 213 -2.28 13.77 -9.11
C GLY A 213 -0.95 13.63 -9.87
N LEU A 214 -0.60 12.43 -10.33
CA LEU A 214 0.63 12.19 -11.09
C LEU A 214 0.56 12.76 -12.51
N LEU A 215 -0.65 12.97 -13.03
CA LEU A 215 -0.89 13.65 -14.30
C LEU A 215 -0.90 15.19 -14.15
N ASP A 216 -0.80 15.70 -12.92
CA ASP A 216 -0.84 17.13 -12.63
C ASP A 216 0.56 17.74 -12.59
N LEU A 217 0.73 18.92 -13.17
CA LEU A 217 1.93 19.74 -13.02
C LEU A 217 1.82 20.73 -11.85
N LYS A 218 0.58 21.08 -11.49
CA LYS A 218 0.23 22.00 -10.39
C LYS A 218 -0.86 21.34 -9.56
N ASN A 219 -1.07 21.83 -8.34
CA ASN A 219 -2.10 21.33 -7.41
C ASN A 219 -1.94 19.83 -7.13
N ARG A 220 -0.71 19.36 -6.99
CA ARG A 220 -0.42 18.00 -6.54
C ARG A 220 -0.86 17.83 -5.09
N PRO A 221 -1.28 16.61 -4.67
CA PRO A 221 -1.59 16.34 -3.27
C PRO A 221 -0.36 16.60 -2.40
N GLN A 222 -0.57 17.07 -1.16
CA GLN A 222 0.47 17.11 -0.15
C GLN A 222 0.69 15.71 0.40
N TRP A 223 1.95 15.28 0.40
CA TRP A 223 2.34 14.00 0.97
C TRP A 223 2.79 14.16 2.42
N TYR A 224 2.58 13.10 3.19
CA TYR A 224 2.90 13.01 4.61
C TYR A 224 3.54 11.68 4.94
N VAL A 225 4.33 11.63 6.00
CA VAL A 225 4.70 10.45 6.76
C VAL A 225 4.02 10.50 8.13
N VAL A 226 3.83 9.37 8.78
CA VAL A 226 3.34 9.36 10.17
C VAL A 226 4.48 9.84 11.07
N GLN A 227 4.23 10.86 11.88
CA GLN A 227 5.23 11.43 12.78
C GLN A 227 5.67 10.38 13.81
N GLY A 228 6.98 10.17 13.92
CA GLY A 228 7.55 9.17 14.83
C GLY A 228 7.54 7.73 14.27
N GLY A 229 7.19 7.57 12.99
CA GLY A 229 7.15 6.28 12.29
C GLY A 229 5.73 5.74 12.12
N SER A 230 5.55 4.94 11.11
CA SER A 230 4.23 4.41 10.73
C SER A 230 3.64 3.46 11.76
N ASP A 231 4.45 2.83 12.61
CA ASP A 231 4.00 1.94 13.68
C ASP A 231 3.28 2.65 14.85
N GLN A 232 3.27 4.00 14.87
CA GLN A 232 2.60 4.76 15.96
C GLN A 232 1.11 4.42 16.03
N TYR A 233 0.39 4.40 14.92
CA TYR A 233 -1.02 4.05 14.92
C TYR A 233 -1.25 2.57 15.32
N VAL A 234 -0.33 1.67 14.94
CA VAL A 234 -0.38 0.25 15.31
C VAL A 234 -0.27 0.09 16.83
N LYS A 235 0.64 0.81 17.47
CA LYS A 235 0.82 0.82 18.94
C LYS A 235 -0.43 1.30 19.66
N VAL A 236 -1.08 2.36 19.16
CA VAL A 236 -2.32 2.88 19.74
C VAL A 236 -3.45 1.85 19.65
N ILE A 237 -3.64 1.23 18.48
CA ILE A 237 -4.67 0.20 18.29
C ILE A 237 -4.37 -1.01 19.18
N ARG A 238 -3.12 -1.50 19.20
CA ARG A 238 -2.69 -2.61 20.05
C ARG A 238 -3.12 -2.43 21.51
N ASN A 239 -2.92 -1.23 22.05
CA ASN A 239 -3.25 -0.92 23.45
C ASN A 239 -4.76 -0.88 23.73
N ARG A 240 -5.62 -0.82 22.70
CA ARG A 240 -7.08 -0.85 22.83
C ARG A 240 -7.68 -2.24 22.67
N LEU A 241 -6.94 -3.18 22.07
CA LEU A 241 -7.40 -4.55 21.85
C LEU A 241 -7.36 -5.36 23.14
N GLN A 242 -8.42 -6.08 23.46
CA GLN A 242 -8.56 -6.89 24.66
C GLN A 242 -7.99 -8.30 24.46
N ASP A 243 -8.25 -8.95 23.32
CA ASP A 243 -7.73 -10.28 22.98
C ASP A 243 -6.91 -10.23 21.68
N LEU A 244 -5.61 -10.13 21.86
CA LEU A 244 -4.61 -10.09 20.80
C LEU A 244 -3.65 -11.26 20.95
N ARG A 245 -3.52 -12.08 19.90
CA ARG A 245 -2.70 -13.28 19.88
C ARG A 245 -1.63 -13.18 18.80
N LEU A 246 -0.44 -12.82 19.20
CA LEU A 246 0.75 -12.75 18.35
C LEU A 246 1.47 -14.10 18.34
N GLY A 247 2.20 -14.41 17.24
CA GLY A 247 2.85 -15.69 17.04
C GLY A 247 1.87 -16.85 17.08
N CYS A 248 0.60 -16.60 16.72
CA CYS A 248 -0.50 -17.54 16.82
C CYS A 248 -1.08 -17.84 15.43
N PRO A 249 -0.51 -18.79 14.69
CA PRO A 249 -1.01 -19.18 13.39
C PRO A 249 -2.39 -19.84 13.52
N VAL A 250 -3.34 -19.40 12.70
CA VAL A 250 -4.57 -20.12 12.46
C VAL A 250 -4.26 -21.27 11.51
N LEU A 251 -4.51 -22.52 11.96
CA LEU A 251 -4.17 -23.74 11.24
C LEU A 251 -5.32 -24.25 10.37
N ALA A 252 -6.56 -24.08 10.85
CA ALA A 252 -7.76 -24.46 10.12
C ALA A 252 -8.96 -23.64 10.56
N VAL A 253 -9.87 -23.40 9.63
CA VAL A 253 -11.16 -22.78 9.85
C VAL A 253 -12.25 -23.67 9.25
N THR A 254 -13.23 -24.04 10.05
CA THR A 254 -14.38 -24.85 9.62
C THR A 254 -15.68 -24.12 9.96
N ARG A 255 -16.59 -24.00 9.01
CA ARG A 255 -17.86 -23.29 9.19
C ARG A 255 -18.98 -24.27 9.52
N GLU A 256 -19.71 -23.97 10.57
CA GLU A 256 -20.93 -24.67 10.94
C GLU A 256 -22.14 -23.73 10.76
N LYS A 257 -23.35 -24.27 10.77
CA LYS A 257 -24.58 -23.46 10.58
C LYS A 257 -24.71 -22.28 11.53
N SER A 258 -24.23 -22.41 12.77
CA SER A 258 -24.42 -21.40 13.83
C SER A 258 -23.13 -20.74 14.30
N ARG A 259 -21.95 -21.21 13.89
CA ARG A 259 -20.65 -20.72 14.38
C ARG A 259 -19.52 -21.07 13.40
N VAL A 260 -18.39 -20.46 13.64
CA VAL A 260 -17.12 -20.76 12.95
C VAL A 260 -16.15 -21.34 13.98
N LEU A 261 -15.49 -22.44 13.64
CA LEU A 261 -14.46 -23.06 14.46
C LEU A 261 -13.09 -22.63 13.94
N VAL A 262 -12.29 -22.04 14.79
CA VAL A 262 -10.90 -21.61 14.52
C VAL A 262 -9.97 -22.53 15.28
N THR A 263 -9.09 -23.22 14.56
CA THR A 263 -8.08 -24.13 15.12
C THR A 263 -6.72 -23.44 15.15
N THR A 264 -6.10 -23.45 16.30
CA THR A 264 -4.71 -23.01 16.53
C THR A 264 -3.94 -24.12 17.24
N GLU A 265 -2.66 -23.92 17.53
CA GLU A 265 -1.88 -24.85 18.36
C GLU A 265 -2.44 -25.00 19.79
N ALA A 266 -3.12 -23.98 20.28
CA ALA A 266 -3.77 -24.01 21.60
C ALA A 266 -5.07 -24.81 21.67
N GLY A 267 -5.65 -25.17 20.50
CA GLY A 267 -6.88 -25.92 20.39
C GLY A 267 -7.90 -25.29 19.45
N VAL A 268 -9.17 -25.64 19.64
CA VAL A 268 -10.30 -25.19 18.78
C VAL A 268 -11.18 -24.24 19.59
N GLU A 269 -11.46 -23.07 19.02
CA GLU A 269 -12.37 -22.08 19.59
C GLU A 269 -13.51 -21.74 18.64
N ALA A 270 -14.68 -21.43 19.20
CA ALA A 270 -15.88 -21.09 18.45
C ALA A 270 -16.14 -19.59 18.44
N PHE A 271 -16.47 -19.07 17.25
CA PHE A 271 -16.81 -17.66 17.00
C PHE A 271 -18.13 -17.56 16.25
N ASP A 272 -18.80 -16.44 16.35
CA ASP A 272 -20.03 -16.17 15.58
C ASP A 272 -19.74 -15.80 14.13
N GLU A 273 -18.66 -15.06 13.90
CA GLU A 273 -18.21 -14.60 12.58
C GLU A 273 -16.68 -14.66 12.50
N ILE A 274 -16.15 -14.75 11.27
CA ILE A 274 -14.71 -14.64 11.00
C ILE A 274 -14.43 -13.61 9.92
N VAL A 275 -13.34 -12.86 10.10
CA VAL A 275 -12.80 -11.89 9.13
C VAL A 275 -11.40 -12.31 8.73
N PHE A 276 -11.20 -12.66 7.47
CA PHE A 276 -9.88 -12.86 6.89
C PHE A 276 -9.34 -11.52 6.41
N ALA A 277 -8.31 -11.03 7.11
CA ALA A 277 -7.58 -9.79 6.83
C ALA A 277 -6.11 -10.08 6.44
N CYS A 278 -5.82 -11.32 6.09
CA CYS A 278 -4.54 -11.81 5.57
C CYS A 278 -4.56 -11.88 4.03
N HIS A 279 -3.47 -12.34 3.41
CA HIS A 279 -3.46 -12.56 1.96
C HIS A 279 -4.48 -13.60 1.53
N SER A 280 -5.03 -13.45 0.34
CA SER A 280 -6.09 -14.32 -0.19
C SER A 280 -5.71 -15.80 -0.20
N GLY A 281 -4.47 -16.12 -0.62
CA GLY A 281 -3.95 -17.49 -0.61
C GLY A 281 -3.79 -18.07 0.79
N GLN A 282 -3.45 -17.23 1.79
CA GLN A 282 -3.36 -17.66 3.19
C GLN A 282 -4.76 -17.95 3.76
N ALA A 283 -5.76 -17.11 3.46
CA ALA A 283 -7.14 -17.36 3.84
C ALA A 283 -7.65 -18.69 3.25
N LEU A 284 -7.43 -18.89 1.95
CA LEU A 284 -7.84 -20.11 1.25
C LEU A 284 -7.16 -21.37 1.81
N ALA A 285 -5.88 -21.28 2.19
CA ALA A 285 -5.11 -22.40 2.70
C ALA A 285 -5.61 -22.94 4.05
N VAL A 286 -6.25 -22.10 4.87
CA VAL A 286 -6.76 -22.51 6.19
C VAL A 286 -8.24 -22.86 6.20
N LEU A 287 -9.00 -22.55 5.12
CA LEU A 287 -10.40 -22.94 4.98
C LEU A 287 -10.51 -24.43 4.65
N THR A 288 -11.15 -25.22 5.52
CA THR A 288 -11.33 -26.66 5.32
C THR A 288 -12.51 -27.02 4.43
N ASP A 289 -13.43 -26.06 4.25
CA ASP A 289 -14.71 -26.20 3.55
C ASP A 289 -14.94 -25.09 2.51
N ALA A 290 -13.83 -24.64 1.89
CA ALA A 290 -13.88 -23.57 0.89
C ALA A 290 -14.85 -23.91 -0.26
N SER A 291 -15.74 -22.99 -0.59
CA SER A 291 -16.64 -23.09 -1.74
C SER A 291 -15.90 -22.95 -3.06
N SER A 292 -16.51 -23.40 -4.16
CA SER A 292 -15.93 -23.21 -5.51
C SER A 292 -15.70 -21.72 -5.84
N ALA A 293 -16.60 -20.84 -5.41
CA ALA A 293 -16.46 -19.39 -5.59
C ALA A 293 -15.24 -18.82 -4.83
N GLU A 294 -15.04 -19.26 -3.58
CA GLU A 294 -13.85 -18.86 -2.79
C GLU A 294 -12.55 -19.37 -3.43
N CYS A 295 -12.53 -20.63 -3.86
CA CYS A 295 -11.36 -21.17 -4.56
C CYS A 295 -11.01 -20.38 -5.83
N GLU A 296 -12.00 -20.02 -6.64
CA GLU A 296 -11.81 -19.25 -7.86
C GLU A 296 -11.36 -17.81 -7.56
N VAL A 297 -12.07 -17.11 -6.65
CA VAL A 297 -11.85 -15.68 -6.40
C VAL A 297 -10.56 -15.46 -5.61
N LEU A 298 -10.36 -16.18 -4.51
CA LEU A 298 -9.15 -16.01 -3.69
C LEU A 298 -7.91 -16.58 -4.39
N GLY A 299 -8.06 -17.67 -5.13
CA GLY A 299 -6.97 -18.30 -5.89
C GLY A 299 -6.49 -17.48 -7.10
N ALA A 300 -7.32 -16.55 -7.61
CA ALA A 300 -6.92 -15.68 -8.72
C ALA A 300 -5.99 -14.53 -8.29
N MET A 301 -5.78 -14.30 -6.99
CA MET A 301 -4.97 -13.20 -6.47
C MET A 301 -3.55 -13.66 -6.21
N GLY A 302 -2.64 -13.35 -7.14
CA GLY A 302 -1.21 -13.65 -7.02
C GLY A 302 -0.45 -12.60 -6.21
N TYR A 303 0.71 -13.01 -5.68
CA TYR A 303 1.63 -12.13 -4.94
C TYR A 303 3.05 -12.29 -5.46
N SER A 304 3.80 -11.19 -5.49
CA SER A 304 5.23 -11.18 -5.77
C SER A 304 6.02 -10.92 -4.50
N ARG A 305 7.04 -11.75 -4.26
CA ARG A 305 7.97 -11.55 -3.16
C ARG A 305 9.02 -10.52 -3.56
N ASN A 306 9.18 -9.49 -2.72
CA ASN A 306 10.14 -8.42 -2.91
C ASN A 306 11.12 -8.40 -1.72
N GLU A 307 12.41 -8.41 -2.02
CA GLU A 307 13.43 -8.16 -1.02
C GLU A 307 13.51 -6.65 -0.74
N VAL A 308 13.67 -6.29 0.52
CA VAL A 308 13.84 -4.92 0.98
C VAL A 308 15.09 -4.85 1.84
N VAL A 309 16.02 -3.98 1.46
CA VAL A 309 17.28 -3.77 2.16
C VAL A 309 17.30 -2.38 2.77
N LEU A 310 17.42 -2.31 4.09
CA LEU A 310 17.71 -1.08 4.83
C LEU A 310 19.23 -0.94 4.96
N HIS A 311 19.81 0.13 4.43
CA HIS A 311 21.26 0.28 4.28
C HIS A 311 21.72 1.74 4.23
N GLN A 312 23.05 1.94 4.16
CA GLN A 312 23.70 3.26 4.05
C GLN A 312 24.57 3.40 2.79
N ASP A 313 24.53 2.44 1.87
CA ASP A 313 25.33 2.47 0.64
C ASP A 313 24.74 3.44 -0.39
N THR A 314 25.43 4.54 -0.65
CA THR A 314 25.03 5.56 -1.63
C THR A 314 25.42 5.23 -3.08
N SER A 315 26.12 4.15 -3.33
CA SER A 315 26.53 3.75 -4.69
C SER A 315 25.33 3.46 -5.60
N VAL A 316 24.20 3.01 -5.00
CA VAL A 316 22.94 2.77 -5.71
C VAL A 316 22.21 4.06 -6.09
N MET A 317 22.52 5.18 -5.43
CA MET A 317 21.92 6.48 -5.70
C MET A 317 22.45 7.10 -7.00
N PRO A 318 21.75 8.10 -7.59
CA PRO A 318 22.30 8.87 -8.69
C PRO A 318 23.69 9.43 -8.37
N VAL A 319 24.57 9.44 -9.37
CA VAL A 319 25.95 9.95 -9.20
C VAL A 319 25.98 11.41 -8.74
N ARG A 320 24.99 12.18 -9.20
CA ARG A 320 24.88 13.60 -8.85
C ARG A 320 23.96 13.79 -7.65
N PRO A 321 24.44 14.25 -6.47
CA PRO A 321 23.60 14.45 -5.29
C PRO A 321 22.39 15.37 -5.55
N LYS A 322 22.48 16.32 -6.49
CA LYS A 322 21.35 17.19 -6.90
C LYS A 322 20.21 16.43 -7.58
N VAL A 323 20.45 15.21 -8.06
CA VAL A 323 19.44 14.34 -8.66
C VAL A 323 18.76 13.46 -7.61
N TRP A 324 19.35 13.30 -6.43
CA TRP A 324 18.73 12.49 -5.38
C TRP A 324 17.31 12.95 -5.10
N ALA A 325 16.41 12.01 -5.10
CA ALA A 325 14.99 12.22 -4.88
C ALA A 325 14.51 11.38 -3.69
N SER A 326 13.28 11.56 -3.30
CA SER A 326 12.64 10.68 -2.30
C SER A 326 12.58 9.24 -2.81
N TRP A 327 12.30 9.07 -4.11
CA TRP A 327 12.27 7.79 -4.83
C TRP A 327 13.32 7.82 -5.95
N ASN A 328 14.25 6.88 -5.94
CA ASN A 328 15.35 6.81 -6.90
C ASN A 328 15.31 5.48 -7.62
N TYR A 329 14.89 5.49 -8.88
CA TYR A 329 14.82 4.31 -9.73
C TYR A 329 16.16 4.08 -10.42
N HIS A 330 16.73 2.91 -10.24
CA HIS A 330 17.99 2.51 -10.81
C HIS A 330 17.81 1.29 -11.73
N ALA A 331 18.12 1.46 -13.01
CA ALA A 331 18.10 0.40 -14.01
C ALA A 331 19.50 0.29 -14.67
N PRO A 332 20.39 -0.57 -14.13
CA PRO A 332 21.72 -0.78 -14.71
C PRO A 332 21.63 -1.53 -16.04
N LEU A 333 22.68 -1.39 -16.86
CA LEU A 333 22.79 -2.13 -18.14
C LEU A 333 22.80 -3.63 -17.89
N GLY A 334 21.95 -4.36 -18.63
CA GLY A 334 21.91 -5.82 -18.59
C GLY A 334 21.24 -6.42 -17.36
N ALA A 335 20.74 -5.62 -16.44
CA ALA A 335 19.95 -6.12 -15.33
C ALA A 335 18.53 -6.50 -15.82
N SER A 336 18.07 -7.68 -15.43
CA SER A 336 16.71 -8.18 -15.70
C SER A 336 15.66 -7.47 -14.85
N ARG A 337 16.07 -6.77 -13.78
CA ARG A 337 15.23 -6.00 -12.87
C ARG A 337 15.88 -4.66 -12.57
N ALA A 338 15.04 -3.68 -12.28
CA ALA A 338 15.45 -2.41 -11.71
C ALA A 338 15.27 -2.43 -10.19
N SER A 339 16.05 -1.62 -9.49
CA SER A 339 15.88 -1.37 -8.06
C SER A 339 15.24 -0.01 -7.81
N LEU A 340 14.49 0.09 -6.71
CA LEU A 340 13.93 1.35 -6.23
C LEU A 340 14.50 1.65 -4.86
N THR A 341 15.15 2.80 -4.71
CA THR A 341 15.75 3.25 -3.46
C THR A 341 15.00 4.46 -2.91
N TYR A 342 14.45 4.32 -1.71
CA TYR A 342 13.87 5.41 -0.93
C TYR A 342 14.96 6.11 -0.12
N TYR A 343 15.00 7.44 -0.17
CA TYR A 343 15.90 8.25 0.64
C TYR A 343 15.18 8.73 1.90
N MET A 344 15.38 8.00 3.00
CA MET A 344 14.60 8.16 4.22
C MET A 344 14.86 9.48 4.94
N ASN A 345 16.11 10.01 4.89
CA ASN A 345 16.42 11.33 5.44
C ASN A 345 15.48 12.42 4.87
N ARG A 346 15.20 12.35 3.56
CA ARG A 346 14.27 13.29 2.91
C ARG A 346 12.83 12.97 3.20
N LEU A 347 12.43 11.69 3.10
CA LEU A 347 11.05 11.27 3.30
C LEU A 347 10.58 11.52 4.74
N GLN A 348 11.41 11.17 5.72
CA GLN A 348 11.06 11.34 7.15
C GLN A 348 11.62 12.62 7.77
N GLY A 349 12.23 13.50 6.96
CA GLY A 349 12.56 14.88 7.32
C GLY A 349 13.57 15.01 8.45
N PHE A 350 14.64 14.20 8.45
CA PHE A 350 15.74 14.36 9.40
C PHE A 350 17.08 14.63 8.72
N GLU A 351 17.89 15.48 9.33
CA GLU A 351 19.24 15.78 8.87
C GLU A 351 20.24 14.80 9.47
N SER A 352 21.15 14.30 8.64
CA SER A 352 22.28 13.47 9.04
C SER A 352 23.30 13.43 7.92
N ASN A 353 24.58 13.37 8.27
CA ASN A 353 25.66 13.09 7.30
C ASN A 353 25.66 11.62 6.86
N GLN A 354 24.97 10.75 7.58
CA GLN A 354 24.78 9.35 7.23
C GLN A 354 23.46 9.18 6.48
N PRO A 355 23.47 8.87 5.17
CA PRO A 355 22.27 8.55 4.43
C PRO A 355 21.65 7.26 4.95
N VAL A 356 20.32 7.25 5.05
CA VAL A 356 19.54 6.06 5.34
C VAL A 356 18.68 5.76 4.13
N LEU A 357 18.84 4.58 3.59
CA LEU A 357 18.25 4.14 2.33
C LEU A 357 17.46 2.85 2.55
N VAL A 358 16.33 2.76 1.88
CA VAL A 358 15.54 1.53 1.79
C VAL A 358 15.43 1.15 0.32
N THR A 359 16.05 0.05 -0.07
CA THR A 359 16.07 -0.40 -1.47
C THR A 359 15.23 -1.65 -1.65
N LEU A 360 14.31 -1.60 -2.60
CA LEU A 360 13.54 -2.74 -3.06
C LEU A 360 14.23 -3.40 -4.23
N ASN A 361 14.29 -4.74 -4.19
CA ASN A 361 14.79 -5.58 -5.27
C ASN A 361 16.21 -5.18 -5.70
N ASP A 362 17.13 -5.13 -4.75
CA ASP A 362 18.54 -4.90 -5.06
C ASP A 362 19.04 -5.93 -6.09
N VAL A 363 19.84 -5.44 -7.03
CA VAL A 363 20.45 -6.27 -8.09
C VAL A 363 21.84 -6.77 -7.71
N GLY A 364 22.14 -6.88 -6.42
CA GLY A 364 23.43 -7.29 -5.88
C GLY A 364 24.49 -6.20 -5.93
N SER A 365 24.06 -4.93 -5.84
CA SER A 365 24.93 -3.75 -5.93
C SER A 365 25.24 -3.12 -4.56
N ILE A 366 24.52 -3.49 -3.51
CA ILE A 366 24.70 -2.94 -2.16
C ILE A 366 25.86 -3.62 -1.46
N ASP A 367 26.78 -2.84 -0.89
CA ASP A 367 27.88 -3.34 -0.05
C ASP A 367 27.30 -3.93 1.25
N GLU A 368 27.55 -5.22 1.48
CA GLU A 368 27.07 -5.95 2.67
C GLU A 368 27.51 -5.32 4.00
N SER A 369 28.67 -4.65 4.02
CA SER A 369 29.14 -3.96 5.21
C SER A 369 28.31 -2.75 5.61
N LEU A 370 27.50 -2.22 4.67
CA LEU A 370 26.62 -1.07 4.85
C LEU A 370 25.15 -1.48 5.01
N VAL A 371 24.85 -2.78 4.98
CA VAL A 371 23.51 -3.31 5.22
C VAL A 371 23.18 -3.27 6.71
N LEU A 372 22.05 -2.66 7.04
CA LEU A 372 21.54 -2.59 8.41
C LEU A 372 20.50 -3.68 8.66
N LYS A 373 19.66 -3.99 7.66
CA LYS A 373 18.63 -5.03 7.76
C LYS A 373 18.16 -5.51 6.39
N ARG A 374 17.83 -6.81 6.28
CA ARG A 374 17.14 -7.40 5.13
C ARG A 374 15.75 -7.86 5.55
N LEU A 375 14.77 -7.57 4.71
CA LEU A 375 13.35 -7.85 4.91
C LEU A 375 12.76 -8.42 3.63
N HIS A 376 11.57 -9.02 3.74
CA HIS A 376 10.81 -9.49 2.58
C HIS A 376 9.37 -9.05 2.74
N TYR A 377 8.82 -8.48 1.68
CA TYR A 377 7.41 -8.14 1.57
C TYR A 377 6.78 -8.80 0.36
N GLU A 378 5.52 -9.15 0.48
CA GLU A 378 4.73 -9.69 -0.62
C GLU A 378 3.73 -8.64 -1.09
N HIS A 379 3.81 -8.29 -2.39
CA HIS A 379 2.89 -7.33 -2.98
C HIS A 379 1.95 -8.04 -3.96
N PRO A 380 0.66 -7.66 -4.01
CA PRO A 380 -0.28 -8.23 -4.96
C PRO A 380 0.11 -7.92 -6.41
N VAL A 381 -0.08 -8.89 -7.30
CA VAL A 381 0.19 -8.75 -8.74
C VAL A 381 -1.12 -8.45 -9.45
N PHE A 382 -1.22 -7.27 -10.04
CA PHE A 382 -2.43 -6.80 -10.71
C PHE A 382 -2.45 -7.24 -12.17
N ASP A 383 -3.07 -8.38 -12.43
CA ASP A 383 -3.35 -8.88 -13.77
C ASP A 383 -4.86 -8.93 -14.07
N ALA A 384 -5.22 -9.35 -15.26
CA ALA A 384 -6.61 -9.42 -15.69
C ALA A 384 -7.46 -10.39 -14.84
N ALA A 385 -6.85 -11.48 -14.35
CA ALA A 385 -7.54 -12.47 -13.52
C ALA A 385 -7.87 -11.86 -12.15
N MET A 386 -6.91 -11.19 -11.53
CA MET A 386 -7.11 -10.50 -10.27
C MET A 386 -8.17 -9.39 -10.37
N LEU A 387 -8.12 -8.55 -11.42
CA LEU A 387 -9.10 -7.48 -11.62
C LEU A 387 -10.52 -8.03 -11.76
N LYS A 388 -10.69 -9.17 -12.46
CA LYS A 388 -11.97 -9.85 -12.55
C LYS A 388 -12.42 -10.39 -11.18
N ALA A 389 -11.52 -10.99 -10.41
CA ALA A 389 -11.80 -11.52 -9.09
C ALA A 389 -12.20 -10.44 -8.08
N GLN A 390 -11.57 -9.25 -8.13
CA GLN A 390 -11.98 -8.10 -7.31
C GLN A 390 -13.46 -7.73 -7.45
N GLY A 391 -14.01 -7.81 -8.67
CA GLY A 391 -15.43 -7.56 -8.94
C GLY A 391 -16.38 -8.58 -8.34
N ARG A 392 -15.87 -9.74 -7.94
CA ARG A 392 -16.64 -10.87 -7.38
C ARG A 392 -16.61 -10.94 -5.84
N HIS A 393 -16.09 -9.93 -5.16
CA HIS A 393 -15.96 -9.88 -3.69
C HIS A 393 -17.27 -10.23 -2.96
N ALA A 394 -18.41 -9.69 -3.43
CA ALA A 394 -19.71 -9.92 -2.82
C ALA A 394 -20.24 -11.36 -2.99
N GLU A 395 -19.63 -12.15 -3.87
CA GLU A 395 -20.00 -13.57 -4.02
C GLU A 395 -19.47 -14.44 -2.88
N ILE A 396 -18.47 -13.95 -2.13
CA ILE A 396 -17.81 -14.71 -1.07
C ILE A 396 -17.82 -14.03 0.30
N SER A 397 -17.87 -12.69 0.35
CA SER A 397 -17.82 -11.96 1.61
C SER A 397 -19.22 -11.69 2.17
N GLY A 398 -19.42 -11.97 3.46
CA GLY A 398 -20.70 -11.91 4.14
C GLY A 398 -21.55 -13.17 3.99
N ILE A 399 -20.97 -14.24 3.48
CA ILE A 399 -21.59 -15.56 3.27
C ILE A 399 -21.00 -16.56 4.28
N ASP A 400 -21.81 -17.46 4.80
CA ASP A 400 -21.39 -18.49 5.75
C ASP A 400 -20.53 -17.93 6.91
N ARG A 401 -20.94 -16.78 7.48
CA ARG A 401 -20.26 -16.11 8.61
C ARG A 401 -18.84 -15.68 8.32
N THR A 402 -18.48 -15.53 7.05
CA THR A 402 -17.11 -15.29 6.62
C THR A 402 -17.00 -13.99 5.86
N HIS A 403 -16.04 -13.15 6.23
CA HIS A 403 -15.76 -11.86 5.61
C HIS A 403 -14.31 -11.79 5.17
N TYR A 404 -14.07 -11.07 4.07
CA TYR A 404 -12.74 -10.89 3.50
C TYR A 404 -12.43 -9.41 3.35
N CYS A 405 -11.28 -8.98 3.87
CA CYS A 405 -10.74 -7.65 3.65
C CYS A 405 -9.23 -7.70 3.36
N GLY A 406 -8.74 -6.64 2.73
CA GLY A 406 -7.33 -6.52 2.34
C GLY A 406 -7.16 -5.44 1.30
N ALA A 407 -5.98 -4.86 1.21
CA ALA A 407 -5.65 -3.83 0.23
C ALA A 407 -5.76 -4.36 -1.23
N TYR A 408 -5.57 -5.66 -1.43
CA TYR A 408 -5.65 -6.35 -2.72
C TYR A 408 -7.06 -6.34 -3.36
N TRP A 409 -8.09 -5.96 -2.62
CA TRP A 409 -9.44 -5.77 -3.18
C TRP A 409 -9.61 -4.48 -3.99
N ARG A 410 -8.56 -3.64 -4.07
CA ARG A 410 -8.51 -2.42 -4.89
C ARG A 410 -7.11 -2.25 -5.51
N TYR A 411 -6.40 -1.16 -5.24
CA TYR A 411 -5.09 -0.84 -5.84
C TYR A 411 -3.88 -1.33 -5.03
N GLY A 412 -4.08 -1.92 -3.85
CA GLY A 412 -3.01 -2.48 -3.02
C GLY A 412 -2.38 -1.49 -2.04
N PHE A 413 -2.94 -0.30 -1.85
CA PHE A 413 -2.40 0.72 -0.97
C PHE A 413 -3.04 0.71 0.43
N HIS A 414 -2.44 1.43 1.34
CA HIS A 414 -2.88 1.47 2.76
C HIS A 414 -4.32 1.95 2.90
N GLU A 415 -4.72 2.98 2.15
CA GLU A 415 -6.11 3.44 2.08
C GLU A 415 -7.07 2.33 1.64
N ASP A 416 -6.65 1.53 0.66
CA ASP A 416 -7.49 0.43 0.17
C ASP A 416 -7.71 -0.64 1.24
N GLY A 417 -6.70 -0.87 2.07
CA GLY A 417 -6.81 -1.74 3.24
C GLY A 417 -7.79 -1.22 4.27
N VAL A 418 -7.76 0.08 4.58
CA VAL A 418 -8.72 0.74 5.48
C VAL A 418 -10.13 0.65 4.92
N VAL A 419 -10.33 1.05 3.65
CA VAL A 419 -11.65 1.00 2.98
C VAL A 419 -12.21 -0.42 2.97
N SER A 420 -11.36 -1.41 2.72
CA SER A 420 -11.79 -2.82 2.72
C SER A 420 -12.21 -3.28 4.12
N GLY A 421 -11.48 -2.89 5.16
CA GLY A 421 -11.83 -3.15 6.55
C GLY A 421 -13.17 -2.49 6.94
N LEU A 422 -13.35 -1.22 6.59
CA LEU A 422 -14.59 -0.48 6.88
C LEU A 422 -15.82 -1.11 6.23
N ARG A 423 -15.71 -1.65 5.02
CA ARG A 423 -16.81 -2.39 4.37
C ARG A 423 -17.23 -3.62 5.17
N VAL A 424 -16.28 -4.33 5.75
CA VAL A 424 -16.58 -5.48 6.62
C VAL A 424 -17.26 -5.02 7.90
N VAL A 425 -16.79 -3.92 8.49
CA VAL A 425 -17.45 -3.31 9.68
C VAL A 425 -18.90 -2.94 9.39
N GLU A 426 -19.16 -2.27 8.27
CA GLU A 426 -20.53 -1.93 7.84
C GLU A 426 -21.42 -3.17 7.70
N ALA A 427 -20.91 -4.24 7.11
CA ALA A 427 -21.65 -5.49 6.94
C ALA A 427 -21.98 -6.16 8.29
N LEU A 428 -21.03 -6.18 9.24
CA LEU A 428 -21.19 -6.81 10.54
C LEU A 428 -22.13 -6.00 11.45
N VAL A 429 -22.02 -4.68 11.45
CA VAL A 429 -22.89 -3.79 12.24
C VAL A 429 -24.30 -3.71 11.62
N GLY A 430 -24.41 -3.63 10.29
CA GLY A 430 -25.71 -3.57 9.60
C GLY A 430 -26.55 -4.84 9.72
N ASN A 431 -25.92 -6.01 9.87
CA ASN A 431 -26.61 -7.29 10.12
C ASN A 431 -26.97 -7.53 11.58
N GLY A 432 -26.59 -6.64 12.49
CA GLY A 432 -26.84 -6.73 13.93
C GLY A 432 -27.96 -5.82 14.45
N ALA A 433 -28.62 -5.06 13.55
CA ALA A 433 -29.71 -4.12 13.91
C ALA A 433 -31.11 -4.73 13.67
#